data_16aeadf4140277deca28aebf84de07e5
#
_entry.id   16aeadf4140277deca28aebf84de07e5
#
_cell.length_a   1.000
_cell.length_b   1.000
_cell.length_c   1.000
_cell.angle_alpha   90.00
_cell.angle_beta   90.00
_cell.angle_gamma   90.00
#
_symmetry.space_group_name_H-M   'P 1'
#
loop_
_entity.id
_entity.type
_entity.pdbx_description
1 polymer ?
#
loop_
_entity_poly.entity_id
_entity_poly.type
_entity_poly.pdbx_seq_one_letter_code
_entity_poly.pdbx_strand_id
1 'polypeptide(L)'
;MNTVMSWEEWAAHDATALAERLQQREVTAAELAAQAAAAVAKVNPALNAVVELFDDAITNPATDGTQLDSGFNGVPFLMKDLGPGVKGRLQEQGSLFMQGNRPAEDGFLTQKIRAAGLNIIGRSATPEFGVCGSAENPAVYVAHNPWNPDYTTFGSSAGACASVAAGVLPLAHATDGGGSIRIPAGSHGLIGLKSTRGVFSIAPALSDITGYVSTQGCVSRSVRDTANFIDRCRGGAPGEFMPYWHSSEPYATLINRDPQPLRIAVSHEWGNYSADPHFVSELERTVTLLQELGHQVEWVTPNIDFETAFAAQTTCYISNFAQFIQRLLEKKGLTAPPEDKVEPINIRIWQKGLNMSYSERWQMQDVFNSVSRKLGEFYQQWDMVLTPTFAKPTPLMGEKRYLTLSDNPDVLSWFYDLWEIFSYTPLASLTGTAGISVPLARQASGLPLGMHFQTRQANDGQLLQLAAQLERAMGGRFMPHTRPQVHVAR
;
A
#
# COMPACT_ATOMS: atom_id res chain seq x y z
N MET A 1 27.06 6.47 -15.06
CA MET A 1 27.31 6.75 -13.63
C MET A 1 28.01 5.55 -13.04
N ASN A 2 29.09 5.73 -12.29
CA ASN A 2 29.74 4.63 -11.59
C ASN A 2 28.82 4.17 -10.44
N THR A 3 28.45 2.90 -10.42
CA THR A 3 27.67 2.29 -9.35
C THR A 3 28.61 1.83 -8.24
N VAL A 4 28.21 1.98 -6.96
CA VAL A 4 29.02 1.59 -5.80
C VAL A 4 29.06 0.08 -5.62
N MET A 5 28.07 -0.63 -6.14
CA MET A 5 27.99 -2.10 -6.14
C MET A 5 27.37 -2.61 -7.46
N SER A 6 27.56 -3.89 -7.75
CA SER A 6 26.90 -4.53 -8.90
C SER A 6 25.38 -4.53 -8.77
N TRP A 7 24.66 -4.63 -9.89
CA TRP A 7 23.19 -4.70 -9.85
C TRP A 7 22.67 -5.96 -9.18
N GLU A 8 23.42 -7.06 -9.24
CA GLU A 8 23.12 -8.30 -8.54
C GLU A 8 23.19 -8.10 -7.03
N GLU A 9 24.28 -7.50 -6.57
CA GLU A 9 24.51 -7.17 -5.17
C GLU A 9 23.48 -6.17 -4.66
N TRP A 10 23.20 -5.10 -5.40
CA TRP A 10 22.17 -4.12 -5.08
C TRP A 10 20.81 -4.77 -4.89
N ALA A 11 20.39 -5.62 -5.84
CA ALA A 11 19.10 -6.30 -5.79
C ALA A 11 19.01 -7.37 -4.70
N ALA A 12 20.14 -7.87 -4.20
CA ALA A 12 20.19 -8.85 -3.12
C ALA A 12 20.01 -8.21 -1.73
N HIS A 13 20.40 -6.93 -1.56
CA HIS A 13 20.28 -6.23 -0.27
C HIS A 13 18.87 -5.69 -0.06
N ASP A 14 18.32 -5.91 1.14
CA ASP A 14 17.17 -5.16 1.65
C ASP A 14 17.62 -3.87 2.36
N ALA A 15 16.69 -3.06 2.86
CA ALA A 15 17.03 -1.77 3.48
C ALA A 15 17.83 -1.93 4.78
N THR A 16 17.51 -2.97 5.53
CA THR A 16 18.25 -3.29 6.77
C THR A 16 19.70 -3.61 6.47
N ALA A 17 19.99 -4.44 5.47
CA ALA A 17 21.34 -4.75 5.05
C ALA A 17 22.10 -3.52 4.49
N LEU A 18 21.45 -2.67 3.73
CA LEU A 18 22.05 -1.41 3.25
C LEU A 18 22.35 -0.47 4.42
N ALA A 19 21.48 -0.39 5.42
CA ALA A 19 21.71 0.42 6.61
C ALA A 19 22.90 -0.10 7.46
N GLU A 20 23.09 -1.42 7.53
CA GLU A 20 24.25 -2.04 8.17
C GLU A 20 25.55 -1.65 7.45
N ARG A 21 25.59 -1.68 6.12
CA ARG A 21 26.77 -1.25 5.33
C ARG A 21 27.08 0.23 5.49
N LEU A 22 26.04 1.08 5.58
CA LEU A 22 26.23 2.51 5.91
C LEU A 22 26.82 2.71 7.30
N GLN A 23 26.34 1.97 8.29
CA GLN A 23 26.85 2.02 9.67
C GLN A 23 28.32 1.57 9.74
N GLN A 24 28.69 0.55 8.96
CA GLN A 24 30.06 0.04 8.85
C GLN A 24 30.97 0.96 8.01
N ARG A 25 30.40 2.00 7.39
CA ARG A 25 31.09 2.93 6.48
C ARG A 25 31.69 2.28 5.23
N GLU A 26 31.14 1.15 4.80
CA GLU A 26 31.52 0.49 3.56
C GLU A 26 31.01 1.28 2.33
N VAL A 27 29.92 2.00 2.51
CA VAL A 27 29.29 2.87 1.52
C VAL A 27 28.80 4.14 2.21
N THR A 28 28.57 5.21 1.43
CA THR A 28 27.98 6.46 1.89
C THR A 28 26.53 6.57 1.45
N ALA A 29 25.72 7.37 2.16
CA ALA A 29 24.33 7.64 1.79
C ALA A 29 24.20 8.28 0.40
N ALA A 30 25.16 9.14 0.01
CA ALA A 30 25.19 9.76 -1.31
C ALA A 30 25.48 8.73 -2.43
N GLU A 31 26.36 7.77 -2.19
CA GLU A 31 26.63 6.69 -3.15
C GLU A 31 25.41 5.79 -3.33
N LEU A 32 24.68 5.44 -2.24
CA LEU A 32 23.45 4.66 -2.35
C LEU A 32 22.35 5.44 -3.05
N ALA A 33 22.20 6.74 -2.77
CA ALA A 33 21.25 7.59 -3.45
C ALA A 33 21.56 7.72 -4.96
N ALA A 34 22.83 7.87 -5.32
CA ALA A 34 23.28 7.88 -6.71
C ALA A 34 23.04 6.53 -7.42
N GLN A 35 23.24 5.41 -6.72
CA GLN A 35 22.93 4.07 -7.25
C GLN A 35 21.42 3.90 -7.48
N ALA A 36 20.59 4.35 -6.54
CA ALA A 36 19.13 4.33 -6.71
C ALA A 36 18.67 5.20 -7.89
N ALA A 37 19.26 6.38 -8.06
CA ALA A 37 18.99 7.24 -9.22
C ALA A 37 19.42 6.58 -10.54
N ALA A 38 20.57 5.89 -10.56
CA ALA A 38 21.01 5.12 -11.72
C ALA A 38 20.07 3.93 -12.00
N ALA A 39 19.52 3.29 -10.95
CA ALA A 39 18.50 2.25 -11.09
C ALA A 39 17.22 2.80 -11.72
N VAL A 40 16.75 3.98 -11.28
CA VAL A 40 15.62 4.68 -11.92
C VAL A 40 15.93 4.93 -13.39
N ALA A 41 17.07 5.52 -13.73
CA ALA A 41 17.45 5.81 -15.11
C ALA A 41 17.46 4.54 -16.00
N LYS A 42 17.81 3.39 -15.42
CA LYS A 42 17.84 2.09 -16.13
C LYS A 42 16.44 1.52 -16.43
N VAL A 43 15.50 1.55 -15.46
CA VAL A 43 14.22 0.82 -15.59
C VAL A 43 13.01 1.71 -15.78
N ASN A 44 13.07 2.97 -15.36
CA ASN A 44 11.91 3.89 -15.40
C ASN A 44 11.44 4.26 -16.82
N PRO A 45 12.28 4.30 -17.87
CA PRO A 45 11.80 4.48 -19.24
C PRO A 45 10.77 3.41 -19.69
N ALA A 46 10.85 2.20 -19.12
CA ALA A 46 9.88 1.13 -19.38
C ALA A 46 8.73 1.08 -18.36
N LEU A 47 8.88 1.69 -17.20
CA LEU A 47 7.93 1.53 -16.09
C LEU A 47 7.09 2.78 -15.78
N ASN A 48 7.61 3.99 -16.01
CA ASN A 48 7.02 5.25 -15.57
C ASN A 48 6.57 5.23 -14.08
N ALA A 49 7.32 4.51 -13.25
CA ALA A 49 6.98 4.27 -11.85
C ALA A 49 7.44 5.41 -10.93
N VAL A 50 8.53 6.09 -11.29
CA VAL A 50 9.10 7.25 -10.58
C VAL A 50 8.78 8.51 -11.36
N VAL A 51 8.08 9.44 -10.72
CA VAL A 51 7.57 10.66 -11.35
C VAL A 51 8.63 11.78 -11.32
N GLU A 52 9.39 11.84 -10.24
CA GLU A 52 10.42 12.87 -10.03
C GLU A 52 11.51 12.34 -9.10
N LEU A 53 12.75 12.72 -9.38
CA LEU A 53 13.88 12.59 -8.48
C LEU A 53 14.30 13.97 -7.92
N PHE A 54 14.80 13.98 -6.70
CA PHE A 54 15.29 15.19 -6.01
C PHE A 54 16.81 15.22 -6.05
N ASP A 55 17.38 15.88 -7.05
CA ASP A 55 18.84 15.91 -7.33
C ASP A 55 19.66 16.39 -6.13
N ASP A 56 19.15 17.37 -5.39
CA ASP A 56 19.79 17.89 -4.19
C ASP A 56 19.83 16.86 -3.05
N ALA A 57 18.74 16.09 -2.83
CA ALA A 57 18.69 15.00 -1.84
C ALA A 57 19.54 13.78 -2.25
N ILE A 58 19.72 13.56 -3.56
CA ILE A 58 20.64 12.54 -4.08
C ILE A 58 22.09 12.95 -3.82
N THR A 59 22.43 14.21 -4.10
CA THR A 59 23.78 14.73 -3.97
C THR A 59 24.17 14.95 -2.50
N ASN A 60 23.23 15.46 -1.69
CA ASN A 60 23.41 15.69 -0.26
C ASN A 60 22.22 15.11 0.52
N PRO A 61 22.32 13.86 1.00
CA PRO A 61 21.22 13.17 1.70
C PRO A 61 20.69 13.87 2.97
N ALA A 62 21.44 14.82 3.54
CA ALA A 62 21.01 15.60 4.70
C ALA A 62 20.20 16.86 4.34
N THR A 63 20.04 17.20 3.06
CA THR A 63 19.45 18.48 2.59
C THR A 63 18.09 18.76 3.21
N ASP A 64 17.23 17.75 3.32
CA ASP A 64 15.88 17.90 3.87
C ASP A 64 15.78 17.54 5.36
N GLY A 65 16.90 17.48 6.10
CA GLY A 65 16.94 17.18 7.53
C GLY A 65 16.83 15.69 7.85
N THR A 66 17.18 14.80 6.92
CA THR A 66 17.30 13.36 7.18
C THR A 66 18.40 13.10 8.22
N GLN A 67 18.10 12.31 9.24
CA GLN A 67 19.04 11.93 10.30
C GLN A 67 19.87 10.71 9.86
N LEU A 68 21.07 10.97 9.33
CA LEU A 68 21.92 9.95 8.71
C LEU A 68 22.58 8.98 9.70
N ASP A 69 22.51 9.25 11.01
CA ASP A 69 23.04 8.44 12.10
C ASP A 69 21.96 7.67 12.89
N SER A 70 20.79 7.50 12.29
CA SER A 70 19.66 6.82 12.89
C SER A 70 19.13 5.69 11.98
N GLY A 71 18.93 4.55 12.56
CA GLY A 71 18.19 3.41 12.02
C GLY A 71 18.51 2.98 10.59
N PHE A 72 18.01 3.71 9.60
CA PHE A 72 18.25 3.43 8.19
C PHE A 72 19.47 4.18 7.62
N ASN A 73 20.11 5.06 8.39
CA ASN A 73 21.41 5.67 8.10
C ASN A 73 21.55 6.36 6.73
N GLY A 74 20.48 6.74 6.08
CA GLY A 74 20.49 7.38 4.76
C GLY A 74 20.12 6.45 3.59
N VAL A 75 19.53 5.29 3.86
CA VAL A 75 18.96 4.42 2.81
C VAL A 75 17.99 5.21 1.94
N PRO A 76 18.13 5.18 0.59
CA PRO A 76 17.26 5.93 -0.30
C PRO A 76 15.81 5.41 -0.26
N PHE A 77 14.86 6.33 -0.38
CA PHE A 77 13.44 6.08 -0.22
C PHE A 77 12.61 6.93 -1.21
N LEU A 78 11.49 6.38 -1.71
CA LEU A 78 10.53 7.12 -2.52
C LEU A 78 9.26 7.36 -1.73
N MET A 79 8.75 8.59 -1.78
CA MET A 79 7.41 8.91 -1.29
C MET A 79 6.39 8.67 -2.40
N LYS A 80 5.25 8.10 -2.07
CA LYS A 80 4.10 8.08 -2.96
C LYS A 80 3.64 9.52 -3.20
N ASP A 81 3.28 9.86 -4.43
CA ASP A 81 2.75 11.21 -4.78
C ASP A 81 1.36 11.49 -4.15
N LEU A 82 0.98 10.72 -3.16
CA LEU A 82 -0.24 10.82 -2.35
C LEU A 82 0.06 10.39 -0.91
N GLY A 83 -0.40 11.16 0.06
CA GLY A 83 -0.21 10.86 1.48
C GLY A 83 0.39 12.03 2.25
N PRO A 84 1.34 11.80 3.17
CA PRO A 84 1.93 12.88 3.95
C PRO A 84 2.78 13.79 3.06
N GLY A 85 2.62 15.10 3.25
CA GLY A 85 3.37 16.11 2.51
C GLY A 85 4.87 16.02 2.77
N VAL A 86 5.66 16.33 1.77
CA VAL A 86 7.10 16.60 1.88
C VAL A 86 7.29 18.10 1.65
N LYS A 87 7.71 18.83 2.68
CA LYS A 87 7.83 20.30 2.66
C LYS A 87 8.59 20.80 1.44
N GLY A 88 7.97 21.69 0.67
CA GLY A 88 8.56 22.35 -0.51
C GLY A 88 8.73 21.46 -1.75
N ARG A 89 8.53 20.15 -1.65
CA ARG A 89 8.58 19.22 -2.80
C ARG A 89 7.23 19.17 -3.51
N LEU A 90 7.21 18.80 -4.79
CA LEU A 90 5.94 18.60 -5.50
C LEU A 90 5.15 17.42 -4.91
N GLN A 91 3.83 17.60 -4.80
CA GLN A 91 2.86 16.55 -4.47
C GLN A 91 1.60 16.82 -5.29
N GLU A 92 1.51 16.19 -6.44
CA GLU A 92 0.48 16.47 -7.45
C GLU A 92 -0.62 15.40 -7.50
N GLN A 93 -0.48 14.34 -6.72
CA GLN A 93 -1.49 13.30 -6.50
C GLN A 93 -2.01 12.66 -7.79
N GLY A 94 -1.14 12.53 -8.81
CA GLY A 94 -1.51 11.99 -10.11
C GLY A 94 -2.53 12.83 -10.88
N SER A 95 -2.65 14.14 -10.61
CA SER A 95 -3.69 15.02 -11.13
C SER A 95 -3.14 16.31 -11.72
N LEU A 96 -3.59 16.66 -12.92
CA LEU A 96 -3.34 17.99 -13.52
C LEU A 96 -3.95 19.12 -12.67
N PHE A 97 -5.02 18.84 -11.91
CA PHE A 97 -5.65 19.82 -11.03
C PHE A 97 -4.76 20.22 -9.86
N MET A 98 -3.83 19.34 -9.47
CA MET A 98 -2.84 19.57 -8.42
C MET A 98 -1.48 20.00 -8.95
N GLN A 99 -1.34 20.23 -10.25
CA GLN A 99 -0.06 20.62 -10.84
C GLN A 99 0.57 21.81 -10.11
N GLY A 100 1.85 21.68 -9.76
CA GLY A 100 2.62 22.68 -9.03
C GLY A 100 2.34 22.76 -7.52
N ASN A 101 1.49 21.89 -6.98
CA ASN A 101 1.20 21.88 -5.54
C ASN A 101 2.43 21.46 -4.73
N ARG A 102 2.75 22.26 -3.69
CA ARG A 102 3.86 22.01 -2.76
C ARG A 102 3.35 22.16 -1.33
N PRO A 103 3.45 21.11 -0.49
CA PRO A 103 3.14 21.22 0.94
C PRO A 103 4.02 22.27 1.63
N ALA A 104 3.42 23.07 2.51
CA ALA A 104 4.13 24.10 3.26
C ALA A 104 4.94 23.52 4.44
N GLU A 105 4.60 22.30 4.85
CA GLU A 105 5.24 21.60 5.97
C GLU A 105 5.31 20.08 5.70
N ASP A 106 6.21 19.40 6.41
CA ASP A 106 6.24 17.93 6.41
C ASP A 106 5.01 17.37 7.14
N GLY A 107 4.37 16.39 6.54
CA GLY A 107 3.39 15.56 7.25
C GLY A 107 4.06 14.81 8.42
N PHE A 108 3.26 14.39 9.41
CA PHE A 108 3.81 13.79 10.62
C PHE A 108 4.63 12.52 10.31
N LEU A 109 4.11 11.68 9.42
CA LEU A 109 4.87 10.49 8.98
C LEU A 109 6.15 10.88 8.21
N THR A 110 6.15 11.95 7.42
CA THR A 110 7.36 12.43 6.74
C THR A 110 8.45 12.81 7.74
N GLN A 111 8.08 13.50 8.84
CA GLN A 111 9.01 13.81 9.91
C GLN A 111 9.60 12.54 10.55
N LYS A 112 8.76 11.50 10.77
CA LYS A 112 9.21 10.20 11.30
C LYS A 112 10.14 9.47 10.32
N ILE A 113 9.85 9.50 9.02
CA ILE A 113 10.68 8.90 7.96
C ILE A 113 12.08 9.54 7.96
N ARG A 114 12.15 10.87 8.05
CA ARG A 114 13.44 11.58 8.14
C ARG A 114 14.20 11.27 9.44
N ALA A 115 13.48 11.22 10.56
CA ALA A 115 14.04 10.84 11.86
C ALA A 115 14.52 9.38 11.89
N ALA A 116 13.90 8.49 11.13
CA ALA A 116 14.32 7.11 10.97
C ALA A 116 15.56 6.94 10.07
N GLY A 117 16.02 8.01 9.42
CA GLY A 117 17.19 8.00 8.55
C GLY A 117 16.92 7.55 7.11
N LEU A 118 15.67 7.55 6.66
CA LEU A 118 15.35 7.28 5.25
C LEU A 118 15.53 8.56 4.42
N ASN A 119 16.39 8.48 3.40
CA ASN A 119 16.66 9.59 2.50
C ASN A 119 15.60 9.65 1.39
N ILE A 120 14.71 10.62 1.44
CA ILE A 120 13.64 10.80 0.44
C ILE A 120 14.25 11.39 -0.83
N ILE A 121 14.45 10.56 -1.85
CA ILE A 121 15.12 10.95 -3.10
C ILE A 121 14.16 11.23 -4.26
N GLY A 122 12.85 11.13 -4.05
CA GLY A 122 11.87 11.36 -5.11
C GLY A 122 10.47 10.91 -4.77
N ARG A 123 9.60 10.95 -5.77
CA ARG A 123 8.19 10.53 -5.66
C ARG A 123 7.78 9.50 -6.70
N SER A 124 6.87 8.60 -6.30
CA SER A 124 6.38 7.49 -7.11
C SER A 124 4.95 7.70 -7.60
N ALA A 125 4.61 7.10 -8.74
CA ALA A 125 3.34 7.23 -9.43
C ALA A 125 2.14 6.70 -8.62
N THR A 126 1.00 7.38 -8.75
CA THR A 126 -0.30 7.02 -8.18
C THR A 126 -1.41 7.40 -9.16
N PRO A 127 -2.55 6.70 -9.25
CA PRO A 127 -3.70 7.21 -9.97
C PRO A 127 -4.22 8.49 -9.33
N GLU A 128 -4.99 9.27 -10.08
CA GLU A 128 -5.51 10.56 -9.63
C GLU A 128 -6.21 10.43 -8.26
N PHE A 129 -5.71 11.16 -7.26
CA PHE A 129 -6.17 11.16 -5.87
C PHE A 129 -6.22 9.76 -5.20
N GLY A 130 -5.64 8.75 -5.83
CA GLY A 130 -5.67 7.36 -5.35
C GLY A 130 -7.02 6.66 -5.53
N VAL A 131 -7.92 7.20 -6.32
CA VAL A 131 -9.29 6.69 -6.51
C VAL A 131 -9.33 5.48 -7.42
N CYS A 132 -8.71 5.58 -8.60
CA CYS A 132 -8.69 4.46 -9.55
C CYS A 132 -7.81 3.30 -9.08
N GLY A 133 -8.12 2.11 -9.59
CA GLY A 133 -7.44 0.87 -9.23
C GLY A 133 -6.09 0.66 -9.89
N SER A 134 -5.67 1.54 -10.84
CA SER A 134 -4.37 1.52 -11.51
C SER A 134 -3.97 2.92 -11.97
N ALA A 135 -2.65 3.17 -12.11
CA ALA A 135 -2.09 4.45 -12.56
C ALA A 135 -1.92 4.47 -14.09
N GLU A 136 -3.01 4.63 -14.81
CA GLU A 136 -3.06 4.57 -16.28
C GLU A 136 -3.71 5.83 -16.88
N ASN A 137 -3.39 7.02 -16.37
CA ASN A 137 -3.87 8.28 -16.91
C ASN A 137 -2.86 8.85 -17.92
N PRO A 138 -3.10 8.78 -19.25
CA PRO A 138 -2.14 9.25 -20.25
C PRO A 138 -1.95 10.76 -20.26
N ALA A 139 -2.83 11.54 -19.63
CA ALA A 139 -2.65 12.98 -19.47
C ALA A 139 -1.59 13.35 -18.40
N VAL A 140 -1.27 12.41 -17.49
CA VAL A 140 -0.29 12.61 -16.42
C VAL A 140 0.86 11.63 -16.57
N TYR A 141 0.59 10.34 -16.41
CA TYR A 141 1.52 9.22 -16.65
C TYR A 141 0.79 7.88 -16.69
N VAL A 142 1.42 6.89 -17.32
CA VAL A 142 0.98 5.50 -17.35
C VAL A 142 2.08 4.64 -16.76
N ALA A 143 1.82 4.05 -15.60
CA ALA A 143 2.77 3.16 -14.92
C ALA A 143 2.59 1.72 -15.38
N HIS A 144 3.70 1.00 -15.58
CA HIS A 144 3.72 -0.37 -16.09
C HIS A 144 4.15 -1.38 -15.02
N ASN A 145 3.62 -2.60 -15.11
CA ASN A 145 3.98 -3.70 -14.23
C ASN A 145 5.35 -4.26 -14.61
N PRO A 146 6.35 -4.30 -13.72
CA PRO A 146 7.69 -4.79 -14.06
C PRO A 146 7.74 -6.29 -14.38
N TRP A 147 6.79 -7.09 -13.88
CA TRP A 147 6.71 -8.53 -14.20
C TRP A 147 6.34 -8.76 -15.65
N ASN A 148 5.42 -7.99 -16.18
CA ASN A 148 5.08 -7.91 -17.60
C ASN A 148 4.42 -6.55 -17.86
N PRO A 149 5.03 -5.65 -18.64
CA PRO A 149 4.52 -4.32 -18.93
C PRO A 149 3.16 -4.27 -19.66
N ASP A 150 2.68 -5.38 -20.20
CA ASP A 150 1.36 -5.45 -20.82
C ASP A 150 0.21 -5.52 -19.79
N TYR A 151 0.53 -5.80 -18.52
CA TYR A 151 -0.46 -5.89 -17.45
C TYR A 151 -0.50 -4.63 -16.59
N THR A 152 -1.68 -4.34 -16.03
CA THR A 152 -1.84 -3.22 -15.09
C THR A 152 -0.97 -3.41 -13.84
N THR A 153 -0.57 -2.30 -13.25
CA THR A 153 0.17 -2.29 -11.97
C THR A 153 -0.72 -2.61 -10.78
N PHE A 154 -2.04 -2.51 -10.94
CA PHE A 154 -2.91 -2.24 -9.81
C PHE A 154 -2.46 -1.00 -9.01
N GLY A 155 -3.25 -0.60 -8.00
CA GLY A 155 -2.99 0.64 -7.26
C GLY A 155 -3.65 0.68 -5.89
N SER A 156 -3.59 1.84 -5.30
CA SER A 156 -3.10 3.13 -5.80
C SER A 156 -1.60 3.35 -5.58
N SER A 157 -0.86 2.48 -4.86
CA SER A 157 0.61 2.60 -4.69
C SER A 157 1.38 1.95 -5.85
N ALA A 158 0.94 2.23 -7.09
CA ALA A 158 1.42 1.64 -8.33
C ALA A 158 2.94 1.79 -8.52
N GLY A 159 3.42 3.04 -8.52
CA GLY A 159 4.83 3.34 -8.76
C GLY A 159 5.75 2.87 -7.63
N ALA A 160 5.28 2.89 -6.37
CA ALA A 160 6.03 2.35 -5.24
C ALA A 160 6.28 0.84 -5.43
N CYS A 161 5.22 0.08 -5.73
CA CYS A 161 5.34 -1.37 -5.95
C CYS A 161 6.16 -1.71 -7.19
N ALA A 162 5.95 -1.02 -8.31
CA ALA A 162 6.72 -1.23 -9.53
C ALA A 162 8.23 -0.95 -9.32
N SER A 163 8.58 0.14 -8.61
CA SER A 163 9.96 0.49 -8.30
C SER A 163 10.64 -0.54 -7.40
N VAL A 164 9.97 -0.99 -6.32
CA VAL A 164 10.53 -1.97 -5.39
C VAL A 164 10.68 -3.34 -6.05
N ALA A 165 9.68 -3.78 -6.82
CA ALA A 165 9.73 -5.05 -7.55
C ALA A 165 10.81 -5.05 -8.64
N ALA A 166 11.03 -3.93 -9.33
CA ALA A 166 12.08 -3.77 -10.33
C ALA A 166 13.49 -3.66 -9.72
N GLY A 167 13.62 -3.64 -8.39
CA GLY A 167 14.89 -3.54 -7.69
C GLY A 167 15.48 -2.13 -7.64
N VAL A 168 14.69 -1.08 -7.88
CA VAL A 168 15.14 0.32 -7.76
C VAL A 168 15.51 0.63 -6.31
N LEU A 169 14.67 0.20 -5.38
CA LEU A 169 14.79 0.41 -3.94
C LEU A 169 14.33 -0.84 -3.17
N PRO A 170 14.78 -1.06 -1.94
CA PRO A 170 14.31 -2.18 -1.14
C PRO A 170 12.92 -1.97 -0.54
N LEU A 171 12.53 -0.72 -0.27
CA LEU A 171 11.21 -0.34 0.26
C LEU A 171 10.81 1.05 -0.24
N ALA A 172 9.51 1.34 -0.26
CA ALA A 172 8.96 2.65 -0.64
C ALA A 172 7.67 2.95 0.14
N HIS A 173 7.34 4.25 0.31
CA HIS A 173 6.11 4.69 0.95
C HIS A 173 4.87 4.28 0.14
N ALA A 174 3.83 3.89 0.85
CA ALA A 174 2.55 3.50 0.28
C ALA A 174 1.38 3.85 1.22
N THR A 175 0.17 3.95 0.67
CA THR A 175 -1.06 4.24 1.42
C THR A 175 -2.13 3.20 1.09
N ASP A 176 -3.03 2.92 2.04
CA ASP A 176 -4.09 1.91 1.89
C ASP A 176 -5.41 2.39 2.49
N GLY A 177 -6.42 2.63 1.66
CA GLY A 177 -7.79 2.98 2.09
C GLY A 177 -8.80 1.86 1.81
N GLY A 178 -8.47 0.93 0.90
CA GLY A 178 -9.30 -0.22 0.53
C GLY A 178 -8.49 -1.40 0.04
N GLY A 179 -7.14 -1.28 0.08
CA GLY A 179 -6.22 -2.29 -0.41
C GLY A 179 -5.01 -1.71 -1.12
N SER A 180 -4.83 -0.39 -1.16
CA SER A 180 -3.83 0.28 -2.00
C SER A 180 -2.36 0.09 -1.55
N ILE A 181 -2.06 -0.59 -0.45
CA ILE A 181 -0.76 -1.20 -0.13
C ILE A 181 -0.79 -2.67 -0.57
N ARG A 182 -1.80 -3.41 -0.09
CA ARG A 182 -1.87 -4.88 -0.15
C ARG A 182 -2.07 -5.40 -1.57
N ILE A 183 -2.99 -4.80 -2.33
CA ILE A 183 -3.34 -5.22 -3.69
C ILE A 183 -2.15 -5.09 -4.63
N PRO A 184 -1.53 -3.89 -4.80
CA PRO A 184 -0.38 -3.78 -5.69
C PRO A 184 0.83 -4.55 -5.15
N ALA A 185 1.05 -4.68 -3.82
CA ALA A 185 2.10 -5.55 -3.29
C ALA A 185 1.90 -7.01 -3.71
N GLY A 186 0.66 -7.52 -3.61
CA GLY A 186 0.31 -8.89 -4.01
C GLY A 186 0.56 -9.18 -5.49
N SER A 187 0.27 -8.22 -6.39
CA SER A 187 0.50 -8.36 -7.83
C SER A 187 1.94 -8.11 -8.26
N HIS A 188 2.78 -7.60 -7.36
CA HIS A 188 4.20 -7.30 -7.63
C HIS A 188 5.19 -8.23 -6.93
N GLY A 189 4.71 -9.21 -6.15
CA GLY A 189 5.59 -10.12 -5.42
C GLY A 189 6.28 -9.47 -4.22
N LEU A 190 5.59 -8.56 -3.54
CA LEU A 190 6.08 -7.77 -2.43
C LEU A 190 5.27 -8.04 -1.15
N ILE A 191 5.83 -7.63 -0.04
CA ILE A 191 5.15 -7.56 1.25
C ILE A 191 4.43 -6.21 1.33
N GLY A 192 3.14 -6.25 1.62
CA GLY A 192 2.32 -5.07 1.83
C GLY A 192 1.50 -5.21 3.12
N LEU A 193 1.89 -4.50 4.18
CA LEU A 193 1.15 -4.45 5.43
C LEU A 193 0.32 -3.18 5.53
N LYS A 194 -0.99 -3.33 5.61
CA LYS A 194 -1.89 -2.33 6.14
C LYS A 194 -1.95 -2.53 7.66
N SER A 195 -1.30 -1.65 8.41
CA SER A 195 -1.32 -1.69 9.87
C SER A 195 -2.71 -1.39 10.45
N THR A 196 -2.90 -1.73 11.71
CA THR A 196 -4.03 -1.27 12.51
C THR A 196 -4.20 0.25 12.37
N ARG A 197 -5.45 0.73 12.27
CA ARG A 197 -5.74 2.16 12.28
C ARG A 197 -5.21 2.78 13.57
N GLY A 198 -4.50 3.92 13.46
CA GLY A 198 -3.86 4.60 14.58
C GLY A 198 -2.41 4.20 14.83
N VAL A 199 -1.81 3.27 14.07
CA VAL A 199 -0.36 2.99 14.12
C VAL A 199 0.45 4.14 13.52
N PHE A 200 -0.02 4.70 12.40
CA PHE A 200 0.59 5.86 11.77
C PHE A 200 -0.36 7.05 11.80
N SER A 201 0.18 8.23 12.08
CA SER A 201 -0.55 9.48 11.95
C SER A 201 -0.84 9.81 10.49
N ILE A 202 -2.03 10.35 10.23
CA ILE A 202 -2.42 10.93 8.94
C ILE A 202 -2.44 12.46 8.97
N ALA A 203 -2.05 13.04 10.09
CA ALA A 203 -1.98 14.49 10.28
C ALA A 203 -0.82 15.12 9.47
N PRO A 204 -0.92 16.42 9.14
CA PRO A 204 -2.07 17.32 9.34
C PRO A 204 -3.07 17.27 8.17
N ALA A 205 -2.79 16.53 7.10
CA ALA A 205 -3.54 16.59 5.85
C ALA A 205 -4.99 16.10 6.00
N LEU A 206 -5.23 15.13 6.87
CA LEU A 206 -6.51 14.48 7.06
C LEU A 206 -6.90 14.43 8.54
N SER A 207 -8.21 14.37 8.79
CA SER A 207 -8.77 14.25 10.12
C SER A 207 -9.14 12.81 10.42
N ASP A 208 -8.67 12.28 11.52
CA ASP A 208 -8.98 10.94 12.04
C ASP A 208 -10.36 10.86 12.74
N ILE A 209 -10.99 12.02 12.99
CA ILE A 209 -12.34 12.14 13.63
C ILE A 209 -13.47 11.64 12.72
N THR A 210 -13.31 11.69 11.39
CA THR A 210 -14.41 11.56 10.44
C THR A 210 -14.66 10.14 9.93
N GLY A 211 -14.27 9.09 10.67
CA GLY A 211 -14.48 7.70 10.24
C GLY A 211 -13.58 7.30 9.08
N TYR A 212 -12.35 7.72 9.12
CA TYR A 212 -11.39 7.58 8.06
C TYR A 212 -10.90 6.13 7.89
N VAL A 213 -10.87 5.63 6.66
CA VAL A 213 -10.54 4.24 6.35
C VAL A 213 -9.08 4.04 5.90
N SER A 214 -8.37 5.13 5.61
CA SER A 214 -7.02 5.07 5.05
C SER A 214 -5.93 4.97 6.13
N THR A 215 -4.84 4.32 5.80
CA THR A 215 -3.62 4.27 6.61
C THR A 215 -2.39 4.49 5.75
N GLN A 216 -1.29 4.75 6.40
CA GLN A 216 0.04 4.92 5.82
C GLN A 216 0.88 3.66 6.06
N GLY A 217 1.95 3.48 5.29
CA GLY A 217 2.89 2.38 5.47
C GLY A 217 3.96 2.35 4.40
N CYS A 218 4.50 1.17 4.17
CA CYS A 218 5.43 0.91 3.09
C CYS A 218 5.12 -0.40 2.38
N VAL A 219 5.70 -0.59 1.20
CA VAL A 219 5.89 -1.87 0.55
C VAL A 219 7.36 -2.24 0.57
N SER A 220 7.69 -3.50 0.76
CA SER A 220 9.07 -3.96 0.90
C SER A 220 9.30 -5.34 0.29
N ARG A 221 10.58 -5.74 0.17
CA ARG A 221 10.96 -7.07 -0.29
C ARG A 221 11.20 -8.07 0.84
N SER A 222 11.38 -7.60 2.09
CA SER A 222 11.60 -8.44 3.26
C SER A 222 10.69 -8.07 4.43
N VAL A 223 10.32 -9.06 5.24
CA VAL A 223 9.50 -8.83 6.43
C VAL A 223 10.22 -7.95 7.45
N ARG A 224 11.55 -8.10 7.57
CA ARG A 224 12.34 -7.29 8.51
C ARG A 224 12.38 -5.81 8.15
N ASP A 225 12.34 -5.45 6.86
CA ASP A 225 12.25 -4.05 6.44
C ASP A 225 10.91 -3.43 6.82
N THR A 226 9.80 -4.17 6.60
CA THR A 226 8.47 -3.74 7.06
C THR A 226 8.43 -3.56 8.57
N ALA A 227 8.97 -4.50 9.35
CA ALA A 227 9.03 -4.43 10.81
C ALA A 227 9.84 -3.23 11.30
N ASN A 228 11.04 -3.03 10.75
CA ASN A 228 11.90 -1.89 11.05
C ASN A 228 11.25 -0.54 10.68
N PHE A 229 10.57 -0.48 9.53
CA PHE A 229 9.84 0.73 9.12
C PHE A 229 8.75 1.09 10.15
N ILE A 230 7.95 0.12 10.57
CA ILE A 230 6.89 0.37 11.57
C ILE A 230 7.50 0.81 12.90
N ASP A 231 8.49 0.09 13.42
CA ASP A 231 9.10 0.41 14.69
C ASP A 231 9.67 1.84 14.76
N ARG A 232 10.20 2.33 13.64
CA ARG A 232 10.85 3.64 13.57
C ARG A 232 9.92 4.77 13.17
N CYS A 233 8.87 4.47 12.38
CA CYS A 233 8.00 5.50 11.79
C CYS A 233 6.63 5.57 12.44
N ARG A 234 6.23 4.59 13.29
CA ARG A 234 4.96 4.61 14.00
C ARG A 234 4.90 5.78 14.98
N GLY A 235 3.70 6.21 15.31
CA GLY A 235 3.43 7.22 16.31
C GLY A 235 2.37 8.20 15.88
N GLY A 236 1.59 8.68 16.89
CA GLY A 236 0.59 9.70 16.72
C GLY A 236 1.16 11.11 16.80
N ALA A 237 0.49 12.06 16.15
CA ALA A 237 0.71 13.48 16.36
C ALA A 237 0.11 13.94 17.70
N PRO A 238 0.64 14.99 18.34
CA PRO A 238 -0.01 15.57 19.50
C PRO A 238 -1.45 16.00 19.20
N GLY A 239 -2.41 15.54 20.00
CA GLY A 239 -3.82 15.89 19.86
C GLY A 239 -4.60 15.05 18.85
N GLU A 240 -4.09 13.93 18.37
CA GLU A 240 -4.87 12.98 17.57
C GLU A 240 -6.07 12.43 18.35
N PHE A 241 -7.19 12.29 17.64
CA PHE A 241 -8.45 11.78 18.20
C PHE A 241 -8.41 10.26 18.42
N MET A 242 -7.82 9.51 17.50
CA MET A 242 -7.74 8.06 17.59
C MET A 242 -6.62 7.61 18.53
N PRO A 243 -6.85 6.58 19.36
CA PRO A 243 -5.79 6.01 20.18
C PRO A 243 -4.64 5.55 19.31
N TYR A 244 -3.42 5.83 19.76
CA TYR A 244 -2.23 5.34 19.15
C TYR A 244 -1.89 3.91 19.63
N TRP A 245 -1.75 2.99 18.69
CA TRP A 245 -1.42 1.60 18.98
C TRP A 245 0.06 1.34 18.81
N HIS A 246 0.65 0.66 19.79
CA HIS A 246 2.04 0.20 19.71
C HIS A 246 2.22 -1.14 20.44
N SER A 247 3.14 -1.95 19.94
CA SER A 247 3.60 -3.14 20.64
C SER A 247 4.53 -2.74 21.78
N SER A 248 4.48 -3.47 22.88
CA SER A 248 5.45 -3.34 23.99
C SER A 248 6.87 -3.82 23.62
N GLU A 249 6.97 -4.67 22.61
CA GLU A 249 8.22 -5.17 22.04
C GLU A 249 8.38 -4.66 20.62
N PRO A 250 9.62 -4.30 20.18
CA PRO A 250 9.84 -3.94 18.77
C PRO A 250 9.49 -5.10 17.84
N TYR A 251 8.80 -4.78 16.73
CA TYR A 251 8.44 -5.77 15.72
C TYR A 251 9.66 -6.43 15.09
N ALA A 252 10.76 -5.69 14.91
CA ALA A 252 12.04 -6.21 14.42
C ALA A 252 12.64 -7.29 15.35
N THR A 253 12.32 -7.25 16.65
CA THR A 253 12.69 -8.31 17.59
C THR A 253 11.68 -9.46 17.55
N LEU A 254 10.39 -9.13 17.49
CA LEU A 254 9.29 -10.07 17.55
C LEU A 254 9.32 -11.10 16.40
N ILE A 255 9.69 -10.67 15.18
CA ILE A 255 9.75 -11.52 13.99
C ILE A 255 10.84 -12.61 14.01
N ASN A 256 11.79 -12.55 14.96
CA ASN A 256 12.84 -13.55 15.09
C ASN A 256 12.36 -14.87 15.71
N ARG A 257 11.12 -14.90 16.18
CA ARG A 257 10.50 -16.13 16.71
C ARG A 257 9.18 -16.41 16.02
N ASP A 258 8.87 -17.67 15.84
CA ASP A 258 7.61 -18.11 15.26
C ASP A 258 6.42 -17.77 16.17
N PRO A 259 5.24 -17.51 15.62
CA PRO A 259 4.03 -17.39 16.42
C PRO A 259 3.71 -18.74 17.08
N GLN A 260 2.98 -18.71 18.19
CA GLN A 260 2.33 -19.94 18.68
C GLN A 260 1.36 -20.46 17.59
N PRO A 261 1.02 -21.77 17.62
CA PRO A 261 0.03 -22.33 16.69
C PRO A 261 -1.23 -21.45 16.60
N LEU A 262 -1.54 -20.99 15.40
CA LEU A 262 -2.65 -20.07 15.10
C LEU A 262 -3.88 -20.85 14.63
N ARG A 263 -5.06 -20.35 14.94
CA ARG A 263 -6.34 -20.76 14.34
C ARG A 263 -6.65 -19.83 13.18
N ILE A 264 -6.56 -20.34 11.96
CA ILE A 264 -6.71 -19.54 10.73
C ILE A 264 -7.96 -20.00 10.00
N ALA A 265 -8.93 -19.11 9.87
CA ALA A 265 -10.08 -19.30 9.00
C ALA A 265 -9.69 -18.98 7.56
N VAL A 266 -10.13 -19.79 6.60
CA VAL A 266 -9.86 -19.60 5.17
C VAL A 266 -11.17 -19.34 4.44
N SER A 267 -11.16 -18.35 3.56
CA SER A 267 -12.35 -18.04 2.77
C SER A 267 -11.97 -17.54 1.36
N HIS A 268 -12.76 -17.93 0.39
CA HIS A 268 -12.63 -17.45 -0.99
C HIS A 268 -13.95 -16.91 -1.57
N GLU A 269 -15.00 -16.89 -0.74
CA GLU A 269 -16.32 -16.38 -1.09
C GLU A 269 -16.79 -15.39 -0.02
N TRP A 270 -17.04 -14.15 -0.40
CA TRP A 270 -17.56 -13.09 0.45
C TRP A 270 -18.85 -12.52 -0.17
N GLY A 271 -20.01 -13.09 0.22
CA GLY A 271 -21.30 -12.77 -0.38
C GLY A 271 -21.31 -13.14 -1.87
N ASN A 272 -21.58 -12.17 -2.73
CA ASN A 272 -21.60 -12.36 -4.19
C ASN A 272 -20.20 -12.35 -4.83
N TYR A 273 -19.13 -12.13 -4.04
CA TYR A 273 -17.76 -12.03 -4.53
C TYR A 273 -17.01 -13.34 -4.31
N SER A 274 -16.47 -13.93 -5.37
CA SER A 274 -15.72 -15.17 -5.33
C SER A 274 -14.38 -15.05 -6.03
N ALA A 275 -13.37 -15.77 -5.52
CA ALA A 275 -12.06 -15.85 -6.15
C ALA A 275 -12.10 -16.62 -7.47
N ASP A 276 -11.16 -16.29 -8.36
CA ASP A 276 -10.85 -17.11 -9.54
C ASP A 276 -10.51 -18.54 -9.12
N PRO A 277 -10.95 -19.58 -9.84
CA PRO A 277 -10.68 -20.98 -9.48
C PRO A 277 -9.18 -21.32 -9.35
N HIS A 278 -8.33 -20.71 -10.15
CA HIS A 278 -6.87 -20.89 -10.02
C HIS A 278 -6.36 -20.30 -8.69
N PHE A 279 -6.92 -19.18 -8.23
CA PHE A 279 -6.56 -18.58 -6.95
C PHE A 279 -7.00 -19.44 -5.77
N VAL A 280 -8.15 -20.13 -5.89
CA VAL A 280 -8.60 -21.11 -4.90
C VAL A 280 -7.60 -22.27 -4.80
N SER A 281 -7.12 -22.80 -5.92
CA SER A 281 -6.09 -23.87 -5.93
C SER A 281 -4.77 -23.41 -5.28
N GLU A 282 -4.35 -22.17 -5.50
CA GLU A 282 -3.16 -21.60 -4.83
C GLU A 282 -3.40 -21.36 -3.32
N LEU A 283 -4.64 -21.02 -2.95
CA LEU A 283 -5.04 -20.88 -1.55
C LEU A 283 -4.98 -22.24 -0.83
N GLU A 284 -5.43 -23.34 -1.46
CA GLU A 284 -5.32 -24.71 -0.95
C GLU A 284 -3.86 -25.14 -0.69
N ARG A 285 -2.92 -24.74 -1.58
CA ARG A 285 -1.49 -24.97 -1.37
C ARG A 285 -0.97 -24.17 -0.17
N THR A 286 -1.45 -22.95 0.01
CA THR A 286 -1.11 -22.12 1.17
C THR A 286 -1.66 -22.73 2.46
N VAL A 287 -2.87 -23.30 2.45
CA VAL A 287 -3.45 -24.04 3.57
C VAL A 287 -2.55 -25.22 3.97
N THR A 288 -2.10 -26.01 2.98
CA THR A 288 -1.20 -27.14 3.24
C THR A 288 0.10 -26.67 3.90
N LEU A 289 0.73 -25.61 3.39
CA LEU A 289 1.94 -25.03 3.99
C LEU A 289 1.73 -24.59 5.45
N LEU A 290 0.61 -23.93 5.73
CA LEU A 290 0.28 -23.48 7.11
C LEU A 290 0.08 -24.66 8.06
N GLN A 291 -0.56 -25.74 7.61
CA GLN A 291 -0.74 -26.97 8.39
C GLN A 291 0.60 -27.66 8.66
N GLU A 292 1.50 -27.71 7.68
CA GLU A 292 2.88 -28.23 7.83
C GLU A 292 3.68 -27.39 8.84
N LEU A 293 3.42 -26.10 8.95
CA LEU A 293 4.01 -25.21 9.94
C LEU A 293 3.35 -25.29 11.34
N GLY A 294 2.34 -26.14 11.50
CA GLY A 294 1.70 -26.45 12.78
C GLY A 294 0.49 -25.59 13.13
N HIS A 295 -0.05 -24.82 12.18
CA HIS A 295 -1.27 -24.02 12.38
C HIS A 295 -2.54 -24.86 12.19
N GLN A 296 -3.63 -24.47 12.85
CA GLN A 296 -4.97 -25.03 12.67
C GLN A 296 -5.68 -24.21 11.60
N VAL A 297 -6.06 -24.83 10.49
CA VAL A 297 -6.62 -24.13 9.33
C VAL A 297 -7.95 -24.77 8.93
N GLU A 298 -9.02 -23.97 8.90
CA GLU A 298 -10.37 -24.41 8.57
C GLU A 298 -11.03 -23.47 7.56
N TRP A 299 -11.86 -24.02 6.67
CA TRP A 299 -12.65 -23.24 5.72
C TRP A 299 -13.87 -22.63 6.41
N VAL A 300 -13.77 -21.36 6.76
CA VAL A 300 -14.82 -20.59 7.45
C VAL A 300 -14.86 -19.16 6.93
N THR A 301 -16.04 -18.74 6.48
CA THR A 301 -16.30 -17.35 6.09
C THR A 301 -16.87 -16.57 7.28
N PRO A 302 -16.35 -15.36 7.60
CA PRO A 302 -16.96 -14.51 8.60
C PRO A 302 -18.45 -14.22 8.29
N ASN A 303 -19.31 -14.29 9.29
CA ASN A 303 -20.75 -14.03 9.13
C ASN A 303 -21.03 -12.51 9.03
N ILE A 304 -20.67 -11.94 7.91
CA ILE A 304 -20.82 -10.51 7.58
C ILE A 304 -21.66 -10.37 6.31
N ASP A 305 -22.54 -9.39 6.29
CA ASP A 305 -23.19 -8.92 5.06
C ASP A 305 -22.18 -8.06 4.28
N PHE A 306 -21.46 -8.69 3.35
CA PHE A 306 -20.37 -8.05 2.60
C PHE A 306 -20.91 -7.01 1.61
N GLU A 307 -22.06 -7.21 1.01
CA GLU A 307 -22.69 -6.26 0.10
C GLU A 307 -23.00 -4.95 0.82
N THR A 308 -23.64 -5.04 1.99
CA THR A 308 -23.93 -3.87 2.84
C THR A 308 -22.63 -3.21 3.34
N ALA A 309 -21.61 -4.00 3.72
CA ALA A 309 -20.32 -3.48 4.15
C ALA A 309 -19.62 -2.68 3.04
N PHE A 310 -19.60 -3.19 1.81
CA PHE A 310 -18.93 -2.53 0.67
C PHE A 310 -19.72 -1.33 0.17
N ALA A 311 -21.06 -1.37 0.22
CA ALA A 311 -21.89 -0.21 -0.06
C ALA A 311 -21.61 0.93 0.95
N ALA A 312 -21.45 0.61 2.24
CA ALA A 312 -21.08 1.59 3.25
C ALA A 312 -19.67 2.15 3.03
N GLN A 313 -18.71 1.32 2.64
CA GLN A 313 -17.36 1.78 2.30
C GLN A 313 -17.37 2.67 1.05
N THR A 314 -18.15 2.35 0.05
CA THR A 314 -18.38 3.20 -1.14
C THR A 314 -18.94 4.56 -0.73
N THR A 315 -19.95 4.59 0.16
CA THR A 315 -20.47 5.82 0.75
C THR A 315 -19.41 6.65 1.46
N CYS A 316 -18.53 6.00 2.22
CA CYS A 316 -17.39 6.64 2.87
C CYS A 316 -16.45 7.30 1.86
N TYR A 317 -16.06 6.58 0.81
CA TYR A 317 -15.20 7.14 -0.25
C TYR A 317 -15.84 8.33 -0.94
N ILE A 318 -17.08 8.20 -1.41
CA ILE A 318 -17.78 9.25 -2.13
C ILE A 318 -17.89 10.51 -1.26
N SER A 319 -18.31 10.36 0.00
CA SER A 319 -18.50 11.51 0.88
C SER A 319 -17.17 12.20 1.25
N ASN A 320 -16.14 11.44 1.58
CA ASN A 320 -14.83 11.99 1.94
C ASN A 320 -14.13 12.64 0.74
N PHE A 321 -14.20 12.00 -0.42
CA PHE A 321 -13.64 12.54 -1.65
C PHE A 321 -14.33 13.85 -2.08
N ALA A 322 -15.65 13.91 -2.00
CA ALA A 322 -16.39 15.14 -2.32
C ALA A 322 -15.99 16.31 -1.42
N GLN A 323 -15.82 16.08 -0.12
CA GLN A 323 -15.36 17.11 0.82
C GLN A 323 -13.90 17.53 0.56
N PHE A 324 -13.04 16.58 0.18
CA PHE A 324 -11.66 16.87 -0.19
C PHE A 324 -11.61 17.78 -1.43
N ILE A 325 -12.32 17.44 -2.50
CA ILE A 325 -12.39 18.26 -3.73
C ILE A 325 -13.03 19.62 -3.43
N GLN A 326 -14.10 19.67 -2.63
CA GLN A 326 -14.74 20.93 -2.26
C GLN A 326 -13.78 21.91 -1.58
N ARG A 327 -12.95 21.44 -0.65
CA ARG A 327 -11.92 22.26 0.01
C ARG A 327 -10.84 22.74 -0.97
N LEU A 328 -10.48 21.92 -1.96
CA LEU A 328 -9.53 22.31 -3.00
C LEU A 328 -10.12 23.41 -3.90
N LEU A 329 -11.39 23.30 -4.27
CA LEU A 329 -12.10 24.30 -5.06
C LEU A 329 -12.17 25.65 -4.32
N GLU A 330 -12.57 25.65 -3.04
CA GLU A 330 -12.58 26.82 -2.18
C GLU A 330 -11.20 27.49 -2.12
N LYS A 331 -10.14 26.71 -1.87
CA LYS A 331 -8.76 27.21 -1.83
C LYS A 331 -8.32 27.83 -3.16
N LYS A 332 -8.82 27.32 -4.29
CA LYS A 332 -8.50 27.82 -5.65
C LYS A 332 -9.48 28.86 -6.17
N GLY A 333 -10.55 29.20 -5.42
CA GLY A 333 -11.59 30.15 -5.84
C GLY A 333 -12.46 29.64 -7.00
N LEU A 334 -12.63 28.31 -7.10
CA LEU A 334 -13.41 27.65 -8.14
C LEU A 334 -14.73 27.09 -7.59
N THR A 335 -15.72 26.96 -8.46
CA THR A 335 -17.05 26.41 -8.10
C THR A 335 -17.25 24.97 -8.56
N ALA A 336 -16.44 24.48 -9.49
CA ALA A 336 -16.46 23.11 -10.00
C ALA A 336 -15.07 22.66 -10.44
N PRO A 337 -14.78 21.34 -10.42
CA PRO A 337 -13.52 20.79 -10.96
C PRO A 337 -13.45 21.05 -12.48
N PRO A 338 -12.30 21.53 -13.00
CA PRO A 338 -12.09 21.70 -14.43
C PRO A 338 -12.11 20.35 -15.16
N GLU A 339 -12.94 20.21 -16.17
CA GLU A 339 -13.12 18.94 -16.93
C GLU A 339 -11.87 18.53 -17.72
N ASP A 340 -11.00 19.47 -18.05
CA ASP A 340 -9.72 19.26 -18.75
C ASP A 340 -8.57 18.86 -17.78
N LYS A 341 -8.79 18.88 -16.45
CA LYS A 341 -7.75 18.66 -15.44
C LYS A 341 -8.09 17.59 -14.42
N VAL A 342 -9.31 17.13 -14.37
CA VAL A 342 -9.79 16.10 -13.44
C VAL A 342 -10.45 14.98 -14.21
N GLU A 343 -10.11 13.74 -13.87
CA GLU A 343 -10.70 12.57 -14.50
C GLU A 343 -12.23 12.56 -14.38
N PRO A 344 -12.97 12.17 -15.43
CA PRO A 344 -14.45 12.23 -15.45
C PRO A 344 -15.10 11.48 -14.28
N ILE A 345 -14.56 10.33 -13.88
CA ILE A 345 -15.10 9.57 -12.75
C ILE A 345 -14.98 10.35 -11.44
N ASN A 346 -13.88 11.07 -11.23
CA ASN A 346 -13.66 11.88 -10.03
C ASN A 346 -14.62 13.06 -9.96
N ILE A 347 -14.96 13.67 -11.09
CA ILE A 347 -16.00 14.72 -11.16
C ILE A 347 -17.36 14.15 -10.76
N ARG A 348 -17.73 12.98 -11.26
CA ARG A 348 -19.00 12.30 -10.94
C ARG A 348 -19.09 11.90 -9.46
N ILE A 349 -17.98 11.39 -8.89
CA ILE A 349 -17.89 11.06 -7.46
C ILE A 349 -18.09 12.31 -6.61
N TRP A 350 -17.45 13.43 -6.97
CA TRP A 350 -17.64 14.71 -6.29
C TRP A 350 -19.11 15.17 -6.38
N GLN A 351 -19.71 15.18 -7.56
CA GLN A 351 -21.11 15.55 -7.76
C GLN A 351 -22.07 14.70 -6.92
N LYS A 352 -21.86 13.37 -6.91
CA LYS A 352 -22.68 12.46 -6.10
C LYS A 352 -22.54 12.73 -4.61
N GLY A 353 -21.33 12.96 -4.14
CA GLY A 353 -21.05 13.19 -2.73
C GLY A 353 -21.58 14.52 -2.20
N LEU A 354 -21.70 15.55 -3.04
CA LEU A 354 -22.33 16.82 -2.66
C LEU A 354 -23.83 16.66 -2.35
N ASN A 355 -24.50 15.72 -3.01
CA ASN A 355 -25.93 15.46 -2.83
C ASN A 355 -26.23 14.40 -1.74
N MET A 356 -25.20 13.91 -1.06
CA MET A 356 -25.34 12.89 -0.02
C MET A 356 -25.85 13.51 1.27
N SER A 357 -26.93 12.95 1.82
CA SER A 357 -27.56 13.43 3.04
C SER A 357 -26.74 13.08 4.29
N TYR A 358 -26.99 13.81 5.38
CA TYR A 358 -26.43 13.47 6.69
C TYR A 358 -26.89 12.06 7.16
N SER A 359 -28.14 11.70 6.86
CA SER A 359 -28.69 10.38 7.21
C SER A 359 -27.94 9.22 6.53
N GLU A 360 -27.60 9.36 5.24
CA GLU A 360 -26.79 8.34 4.54
C GLU A 360 -25.40 8.17 5.15
N ARG A 361 -24.77 9.27 5.56
CA ARG A 361 -23.47 9.22 6.25
C ARG A 361 -23.57 8.58 7.65
N TRP A 362 -24.67 8.81 8.35
CA TRP A 362 -24.91 8.19 9.64
C TRP A 362 -25.14 6.69 9.51
N GLN A 363 -25.97 6.28 8.57
CA GLN A 363 -26.21 4.85 8.26
C GLN A 363 -24.91 4.11 7.90
N MET A 364 -24.01 4.74 7.14
CA MET A 364 -22.69 4.21 6.86
C MET A 364 -21.90 3.90 8.17
N GLN A 365 -21.92 4.82 9.14
CA GLN A 365 -21.23 4.61 10.43
C GLN A 365 -21.87 3.49 11.25
N ASP A 366 -23.20 3.35 11.23
CA ASP A 366 -23.91 2.25 11.88
C ASP A 366 -23.50 0.90 11.27
N VAL A 367 -23.37 0.83 9.94
CA VAL A 367 -22.86 -0.36 9.26
C VAL A 367 -21.42 -0.66 9.67
N PHE A 368 -20.54 0.34 9.70
CA PHE A 368 -19.14 0.17 10.14
C PHE A 368 -19.05 -0.38 11.56
N ASN A 369 -19.87 0.17 12.47
CA ASN A 369 -19.94 -0.32 13.85
C ASN A 369 -20.46 -1.77 13.93
N SER A 370 -21.53 -2.10 13.21
CA SER A 370 -22.11 -3.45 13.18
C SER A 370 -21.12 -4.47 12.63
N VAL A 371 -20.48 -4.18 11.51
CA VAL A 371 -19.47 -5.04 10.88
C VAL A 371 -18.25 -5.23 11.77
N SER A 372 -17.77 -4.16 12.42
CA SER A 372 -16.64 -4.23 13.33
C SER A 372 -16.93 -5.12 14.56
N ARG A 373 -18.16 -5.08 15.10
CA ARG A 373 -18.57 -5.94 16.21
C ARG A 373 -18.64 -7.41 15.80
N LYS A 374 -19.27 -7.73 14.68
CA LYS A 374 -19.35 -9.10 14.14
C LYS A 374 -17.96 -9.68 13.85
N LEU A 375 -17.06 -8.86 13.28
CA LEU A 375 -15.68 -9.27 13.06
C LEU A 375 -14.93 -9.46 14.38
N GLY A 376 -15.18 -8.62 15.39
CA GLY A 376 -14.64 -8.78 16.74
C GLY A 376 -15.08 -10.09 17.40
N GLU A 377 -16.35 -10.49 17.24
CA GLU A 377 -16.88 -11.80 17.70
C GLU A 377 -16.20 -12.95 16.96
N PHE A 378 -16.02 -12.85 15.66
CA PHE A 378 -15.29 -13.81 14.85
C PHE A 378 -13.86 -14.04 15.37
N TYR A 379 -13.14 -12.97 15.69
CA TYR A 379 -11.76 -13.04 16.21
C TYR A 379 -11.65 -13.52 17.68
N GLN A 380 -12.74 -13.84 18.35
CA GLN A 380 -12.69 -14.59 19.62
C GLN A 380 -12.43 -16.08 19.40
N GLN A 381 -12.76 -16.59 18.22
CA GLN A 381 -12.59 -18.00 17.84
C GLN A 381 -11.40 -18.21 16.90
N TRP A 382 -11.06 -17.20 16.10
CA TRP A 382 -10.04 -17.24 15.08
C TRP A 382 -8.98 -16.16 15.31
N ASP A 383 -7.72 -16.50 15.10
CA ASP A 383 -6.64 -15.51 15.17
C ASP A 383 -6.55 -14.69 13.89
N MET A 384 -6.82 -15.32 12.74
CA MET A 384 -6.73 -14.69 11.43
C MET A 384 -7.79 -15.22 10.46
N VAL A 385 -8.05 -14.42 9.42
CA VAL A 385 -8.71 -14.90 8.20
C VAL A 385 -7.73 -14.78 7.03
N LEU A 386 -7.66 -15.84 6.22
CA LEU A 386 -6.84 -15.95 5.02
C LEU A 386 -7.74 -15.95 3.78
N THR A 387 -7.38 -15.10 2.80
CA THR A 387 -7.98 -15.03 1.46
C THR A 387 -6.89 -14.81 0.42
N PRO A 388 -7.15 -14.95 -0.88
CA PRO A 388 -6.30 -14.26 -1.87
C PRO A 388 -6.33 -12.75 -1.62
N THR A 389 -5.29 -12.02 -2.07
CA THR A 389 -5.26 -10.55 -1.86
C THR A 389 -6.30 -9.84 -2.73
N PHE A 390 -6.58 -10.38 -3.90
CA PHE A 390 -7.63 -9.91 -4.82
C PHE A 390 -8.34 -11.12 -5.46
N ALA A 391 -9.56 -10.91 -5.96
CA ALA A 391 -10.42 -12.01 -6.36
C ALA A 391 -10.24 -12.47 -7.81
N LYS A 392 -9.80 -11.58 -8.71
CA LYS A 392 -9.72 -11.86 -10.16
C LYS A 392 -8.31 -11.63 -10.69
N PRO A 393 -7.91 -12.30 -11.78
CA PRO A 393 -6.61 -12.11 -12.41
C PRO A 393 -6.32 -10.65 -12.73
N THR A 394 -5.04 -10.27 -12.60
CA THR A 394 -4.58 -8.94 -13.02
C THR A 394 -4.85 -8.78 -14.52
N PRO A 395 -5.65 -7.78 -14.95
CA PRO A 395 -6.00 -7.60 -16.36
C PRO A 395 -4.84 -6.99 -17.16
N LEU A 396 -4.93 -7.09 -18.48
CA LEU A 396 -4.09 -6.32 -19.39
C LEU A 396 -4.39 -4.83 -19.23
N MET A 397 -3.40 -4.00 -19.54
CA MET A 397 -3.57 -2.54 -19.54
C MET A 397 -4.69 -2.13 -20.49
N GLY A 398 -5.57 -1.23 -20.02
CA GLY A 398 -6.71 -0.75 -20.77
C GLY A 398 -7.87 -1.75 -20.94
N GLU A 399 -7.70 -3.02 -20.54
CA GLU A 399 -8.77 -4.03 -20.67
C GLU A 399 -9.97 -3.71 -19.74
N LYS A 400 -9.68 -3.28 -18.53
CA LYS A 400 -10.70 -2.94 -17.53
C LYS A 400 -10.69 -1.44 -17.26
N ARG A 401 -11.43 -0.70 -18.07
CA ARG A 401 -11.45 0.78 -17.98
C ARG A 401 -11.94 1.31 -16.63
N TYR A 402 -12.71 0.54 -15.86
CA TYR A 402 -13.12 0.91 -14.51
C TYR A 402 -11.96 0.90 -13.48
N LEU A 403 -10.82 0.31 -13.81
CA LEU A 403 -9.62 0.44 -12.96
C LEU A 403 -8.93 1.80 -13.11
N THR A 404 -9.23 2.53 -14.18
CA THR A 404 -8.53 3.74 -14.60
C THR A 404 -9.52 4.87 -14.90
N LEU A 405 -10.04 4.88 -16.10
CA LEU A 405 -11.04 5.81 -16.59
C LEU A 405 -12.34 5.05 -16.81
N SER A 406 -13.47 5.62 -16.45
CA SER A 406 -14.76 4.99 -16.68
C SER A 406 -15.66 5.83 -17.56
N ASP A 407 -16.17 5.22 -18.63
CA ASP A 407 -17.26 5.76 -19.42
C ASP A 407 -18.64 5.49 -18.76
N ASN A 408 -18.67 4.66 -17.70
CA ASN A 408 -19.88 4.37 -16.96
C ASN A 408 -20.35 5.62 -16.21
N PRO A 409 -21.55 6.15 -16.51
CA PRO A 409 -22.07 7.34 -15.84
C PRO A 409 -22.49 7.09 -14.39
N ASP A 410 -22.73 5.83 -14.00
CA ASP A 410 -23.15 5.49 -12.64
C ASP A 410 -21.98 5.17 -11.74
N VAL A 411 -21.78 6.03 -10.73
CA VAL A 411 -20.68 5.93 -9.75
C VAL A 411 -20.78 4.65 -8.91
N LEU A 412 -22.00 4.21 -8.56
CA LEU A 412 -22.14 3.01 -7.72
C LEU A 412 -21.78 1.75 -8.50
N SER A 413 -22.25 1.63 -9.74
CA SER A 413 -21.88 0.53 -10.63
C SER A 413 -20.35 0.47 -10.83
N TRP A 414 -19.69 1.62 -11.01
CA TRP A 414 -18.25 1.69 -11.13
C TRP A 414 -17.53 1.15 -9.86
N PHE A 415 -18.01 1.47 -8.66
CA PHE A 415 -17.46 0.92 -7.43
C PHE A 415 -17.73 -0.58 -7.29
N TYR A 416 -18.91 -1.08 -7.71
CA TYR A 416 -19.19 -2.52 -7.69
C TYR A 416 -18.24 -3.30 -8.61
N ASP A 417 -17.93 -2.77 -9.78
CA ASP A 417 -16.94 -3.36 -10.69
C ASP A 417 -15.53 -3.42 -10.04
N LEU A 418 -15.15 -2.39 -9.25
CA LEU A 418 -13.90 -2.41 -8.47
C LEU A 418 -13.93 -3.48 -7.38
N TRP A 419 -15.03 -3.61 -6.65
CA TRP A 419 -15.17 -4.60 -5.58
C TRP A 419 -15.17 -6.04 -6.11
N GLU A 420 -15.59 -6.28 -7.35
CA GLU A 420 -15.47 -7.60 -7.97
C GLU A 420 -14.02 -8.09 -8.02
N ILE A 421 -13.07 -7.19 -8.26
CA ILE A 421 -11.64 -7.54 -8.26
C ILE A 421 -11.06 -7.48 -6.85
N PHE A 422 -11.40 -6.46 -6.07
CA PHE A 422 -10.71 -6.11 -4.82
C PHE A 422 -11.50 -6.45 -3.56
N SER A 423 -12.35 -7.48 -3.58
CA SER A 423 -13.31 -7.80 -2.51
C SER A 423 -12.68 -8.14 -1.15
N TYR A 424 -11.46 -8.64 -1.09
CA TYR A 424 -10.92 -9.18 0.18
C TYR A 424 -10.20 -8.15 1.06
N THR A 425 -9.78 -7.03 0.54
CA THR A 425 -9.00 -6.04 1.30
C THR A 425 -9.83 -4.95 1.98
N PRO A 426 -11.03 -4.55 1.51
CA PRO A 426 -11.80 -3.45 2.09
C PRO A 426 -12.21 -3.64 3.54
N LEU A 427 -12.51 -4.89 3.95
CA LEU A 427 -12.95 -5.19 5.31
C LEU A 427 -11.97 -4.71 6.38
N ALA A 428 -10.66 -4.93 6.18
CA ALA A 428 -9.64 -4.44 7.09
C ALA A 428 -9.56 -2.90 7.17
N SER A 429 -9.84 -2.22 6.05
CA SER A 429 -9.86 -0.75 5.99
C SER A 429 -11.07 -0.18 6.73
N LEU A 430 -12.26 -0.73 6.47
CA LEU A 430 -13.51 -0.38 7.11
C LEU A 430 -13.45 -0.54 8.63
N THR A 431 -13.01 -1.71 9.10
CA THR A 431 -12.96 -2.07 10.52
C THR A 431 -11.74 -1.52 11.27
N GLY A 432 -10.74 -1.02 10.54
CA GLY A 432 -9.47 -0.55 11.11
C GLY A 432 -8.55 -1.66 11.63
N THR A 433 -8.84 -2.92 11.31
CA THR A 433 -8.00 -4.08 11.65
C THR A 433 -6.73 -4.13 10.81
N ALA A 434 -5.73 -4.91 11.22
CA ALA A 434 -4.50 -5.11 10.44
C ALA A 434 -4.68 -6.18 9.37
N GLY A 435 -3.99 -6.01 8.24
CA GLY A 435 -3.94 -7.01 7.17
C GLY A 435 -2.65 -6.94 6.36
N ILE A 436 -2.10 -8.09 6.02
CA ILE A 436 -0.85 -8.22 5.26
C ILE A 436 -1.06 -9.07 4.01
N SER A 437 -0.52 -8.62 2.88
CA SER A 437 -0.34 -9.42 1.67
C SER A 437 1.09 -9.94 1.63
N VAL A 438 1.25 -11.26 1.49
CA VAL A 438 2.55 -11.93 1.31
C VAL A 438 2.57 -12.71 0.01
N PRO A 439 3.65 -12.65 -0.80
CA PRO A 439 3.68 -13.18 -2.16
C PRO A 439 4.01 -14.70 -2.15
N LEU A 440 3.02 -15.52 -1.84
CA LEU A 440 3.16 -16.98 -1.71
C LEU A 440 2.84 -17.75 -2.99
N ALA A 441 2.18 -17.12 -3.97
CA ALA A 441 1.62 -17.81 -5.11
C ALA A 441 1.84 -17.05 -6.43
N ARG A 442 1.37 -17.66 -7.53
CA ARG A 442 1.38 -17.08 -8.88
C ARG A 442 0.01 -17.21 -9.53
N GLN A 443 -0.31 -16.22 -10.35
CA GLN A 443 -1.43 -16.27 -11.27
C GLN A 443 -1.12 -17.20 -12.45
N ALA A 444 -2.14 -17.68 -13.16
CA ALA A 444 -1.97 -18.48 -14.38
C ALA A 444 -1.15 -17.74 -15.45
N SER A 445 -1.16 -16.40 -15.46
CA SER A 445 -0.33 -15.55 -16.31
C SER A 445 1.17 -15.55 -15.94
N GLY A 446 1.54 -16.16 -14.81
CA GLY A 446 2.89 -16.10 -14.24
C GLY A 446 3.18 -14.88 -13.36
N LEU A 447 2.27 -13.90 -13.31
CA LEU A 447 2.38 -12.78 -12.40
C LEU A 447 2.28 -13.25 -10.93
N PRO A 448 2.85 -12.51 -9.97
CA PRO A 448 2.67 -12.83 -8.56
C PRO A 448 1.21 -12.79 -8.12
N LEU A 449 0.89 -13.59 -7.12
CA LEU A 449 -0.36 -13.58 -6.39
C LEU A 449 -0.08 -13.53 -4.89
N GLY A 450 -0.52 -12.45 -4.25
CA GLY A 450 -0.45 -12.31 -2.80
C GLY A 450 -1.51 -13.14 -2.10
N MET A 451 -1.17 -13.71 -0.94
CA MET A 451 -2.10 -14.24 0.04
C MET A 451 -2.30 -13.21 1.15
N HIS A 452 -3.55 -12.92 1.46
CA HIS A 452 -3.94 -11.87 2.40
C HIS A 452 -4.36 -12.46 3.73
N PHE A 453 -3.61 -12.14 4.78
CA PHE A 453 -3.94 -12.46 6.15
C PHE A 453 -4.45 -11.21 6.85
N GLN A 454 -5.60 -11.31 7.50
CA GLN A 454 -6.20 -10.24 8.29
C GLN A 454 -6.39 -10.72 9.73
N THR A 455 -6.12 -9.86 10.72
CA THR A 455 -6.30 -10.14 12.15
C THR A 455 -7.01 -8.98 12.84
N ARG A 456 -7.31 -9.13 14.13
CA ARG A 456 -7.94 -8.08 14.95
C ARG A 456 -7.08 -6.83 15.06
N GLN A 457 -7.66 -5.74 15.55
CA GLN A 457 -6.94 -4.51 15.84
C GLN A 457 -5.81 -4.74 16.86
N ALA A 458 -4.74 -3.95 16.76
CA ALA A 458 -3.57 -3.98 17.64
C ALA A 458 -2.80 -5.33 17.66
N ASN A 459 -2.97 -6.15 16.64
CA ASN A 459 -2.32 -7.47 16.56
C ASN A 459 -1.36 -7.58 15.35
N ASP A 460 -0.85 -6.45 14.88
CA ASP A 460 0.09 -6.33 13.74
C ASP A 460 1.33 -7.22 13.91
N GLY A 461 1.81 -7.37 15.16
CA GLY A 461 2.96 -8.20 15.48
C GLY A 461 2.77 -9.68 15.12
N GLN A 462 1.57 -10.23 15.33
CA GLN A 462 1.28 -11.63 14.99
C GLN A 462 1.25 -11.85 13.47
N LEU A 463 0.75 -10.87 12.68
CA LEU A 463 0.85 -10.91 11.23
C LEU A 463 2.31 -10.91 10.76
N LEU A 464 3.14 -10.06 11.36
CA LEU A 464 4.55 -9.99 11.03
C LEU A 464 5.31 -11.26 11.44
N GLN A 465 4.99 -11.86 12.59
CA GLN A 465 5.56 -13.15 12.99
C GLN A 465 5.21 -14.27 12.00
N LEU A 466 3.93 -14.37 11.61
CA LEU A 466 3.51 -15.35 10.61
C LEU A 466 4.19 -15.10 9.25
N ALA A 467 4.22 -13.85 8.79
CA ALA A 467 4.91 -13.51 7.55
C ALA A 467 6.40 -13.87 7.58
N ALA A 468 7.10 -13.64 8.72
CA ALA A 468 8.50 -14.01 8.89
C ALA A 468 8.71 -15.53 8.95
N GLN A 469 7.80 -16.28 9.55
CA GLN A 469 7.81 -17.74 9.53
C GLN A 469 7.64 -18.28 8.10
N LEU A 470 6.69 -17.73 7.34
CA LEU A 470 6.48 -18.05 5.92
C LEU A 470 7.71 -17.68 5.07
N GLU A 471 8.33 -16.52 5.31
CA GLU A 471 9.55 -16.11 4.61
C GLU A 471 10.70 -17.09 4.87
N ARG A 472 10.88 -17.56 6.10
CA ARG A 472 11.86 -18.61 6.45
C ARG A 472 11.55 -19.94 5.75
N ALA A 473 10.30 -20.36 5.76
CA ALA A 473 9.83 -21.58 5.08
C ALA A 473 10.08 -21.54 3.57
N MET A 474 10.05 -20.34 2.96
CA MET A 474 10.36 -20.12 1.54
C MET A 474 11.86 -19.94 1.26
N GLY A 475 12.73 -20.26 2.22
CA GLY A 475 14.20 -20.18 2.04
C GLY A 475 14.80 -18.80 2.37
N GLY A 476 14.13 -18.00 3.19
CA GLY A 476 14.61 -16.72 3.68
C GLY A 476 14.28 -15.51 2.81
N ARG A 477 13.56 -15.72 1.71
CA ARG A 477 12.95 -14.66 0.90
C ARG A 477 11.78 -15.20 0.09
N PHE A 478 10.80 -14.38 -0.12
CA PHE A 478 9.71 -14.71 -1.05
C PHE A 478 10.18 -14.65 -2.50
N MET A 479 9.66 -15.55 -3.34
CA MET A 479 9.92 -15.65 -4.79
C MET A 479 11.44 -15.69 -5.14
N PRO A 480 12.25 -16.55 -4.50
CA PRO A 480 13.72 -16.43 -4.50
C PRO A 480 14.39 -16.61 -5.86
N HIS A 481 13.76 -17.32 -6.80
CA HIS A 481 14.37 -17.71 -8.09
C HIS A 481 13.79 -16.97 -9.30
N THR A 482 13.03 -15.91 -9.06
CA THR A 482 12.36 -15.20 -10.15
C THR A 482 12.51 -13.70 -10.03
N ARG A 483 12.68 -13.06 -11.20
CA ARG A 483 12.78 -11.61 -11.32
C ARG A 483 11.77 -11.12 -12.35
N PRO A 484 11.26 -9.92 -12.17
CA PRO A 484 10.45 -9.25 -13.18
C PRO A 484 11.15 -9.16 -14.55
N GLN A 485 10.39 -9.01 -15.63
CA GLN A 485 10.94 -8.76 -16.97
C GLN A 485 11.75 -7.46 -17.01
N VAL A 486 11.26 -6.42 -16.32
CA VAL A 486 11.98 -5.15 -16.16
C VAL A 486 12.58 -5.12 -14.77
N HIS A 487 13.89 -5.24 -14.66
CA HIS A 487 14.60 -5.30 -13.38
C HIS A 487 16.04 -4.79 -13.52
N VAL A 488 16.56 -4.13 -12.47
CA VAL A 488 17.91 -3.53 -12.49
C VAL A 488 19.03 -4.53 -12.76
N ALA A 489 18.88 -5.80 -12.34
CA ALA A 489 19.84 -6.88 -12.53
C ALA A 489 19.56 -7.76 -13.77
N ARG A 490 18.88 -7.21 -14.77
CA ARG A 490 18.69 -7.81 -16.11
C ARG A 490 19.38 -7.00 -17.18
#